data_eca47b4ce00a32578c7abf86451ac7c0
#
_entry.id   eca47b4ce00a32578c7abf86451ac7c0
#
_cell.length_a   1.000
_cell.length_b   1.000
_cell.length_c   1.000
_cell.angle_alpha   90.00
_cell.angle_beta   90.00
_cell.angle_gamma   90.00
#
_symmetry.space_group_name_H-M   'P 1'
#
loop_
_entity.id
_entity.type
_entity.pdbx_description
1 polymer ?
#
loop_
_entity_poly.entity_id
_entity_poly.type
_entity_poly.pdbx_seq_one_letter_code
_entity_poly.pdbx_strand_id
1 'polypeptide(L)'
;MTTGLRDTFGRSHNSLRVSVTDRCNIRCFYCMPERDPAYVARAEILSYEEIERFVTVAAGLGVTKLRITGGEPLVRRDLPDLVRRLAAIPGIEDLALTTNGVLLEDQAPALYQAGLRRINIHLDTLDRERFIRITRRDELDRVLGGIAACRSLGFEPIKINAVAVKGLVEPDIVPLARFGRENGMEVRFIEFMPLDAQGIWDRASVLTAGEIVETLSREIAPLVEIRDADPRAPATEYGYADGIGRVGFIASVSRPFCLNCNRLRLTADGHLRYCLFAIEETDVRALLRGGALDDEIAQAIRATVHAKWEGHEINSARFVAPPRPMYSIGG
;
A
#
# COMPACT_ATOMS: atom_id res chain seq x y z
N MET A 1 17.16 7.56 -25.42
CA MET A 1 16.61 6.34 -24.79
C MET A 1 16.85 6.46 -23.30
N THR A 2 15.83 6.80 -22.51
CA THR A 2 15.95 6.86 -21.04
C THR A 2 16.15 5.44 -20.55
N THR A 3 17.36 5.12 -20.11
CA THR A 3 17.63 3.87 -19.40
C THR A 3 16.85 3.94 -18.08
N GLY A 4 15.73 3.20 -17.99
CA GLY A 4 14.89 3.17 -16.78
C GLY A 4 15.69 2.79 -15.53
N LEU A 5 15.15 3.10 -14.36
CA LEU A 5 15.76 2.77 -13.07
C LEU A 5 15.97 1.26 -12.93
N ARG A 6 17.21 0.81 -12.78
CA ARG A 6 17.57 -0.60 -12.55
C ARG A 6 18.45 -0.73 -11.32
N ASP A 7 18.22 -1.76 -10.51
CA ASP A 7 19.09 -2.12 -9.40
C ASP A 7 20.23 -3.08 -9.84
N THR A 8 21.09 -3.44 -8.89
CA THR A 8 22.24 -4.34 -9.11
C THR A 8 21.84 -5.77 -9.48
N PHE A 9 20.57 -6.14 -9.26
CA PHE A 9 19.99 -7.46 -9.60
C PHE A 9 19.23 -7.45 -10.93
N GLY A 10 19.27 -6.33 -11.68
CA GLY A 10 18.63 -6.19 -12.98
C GLY A 10 17.12 -5.90 -12.93
N ARG A 11 16.53 -5.71 -11.75
CA ARG A 11 15.09 -5.38 -11.60
C ARG A 11 14.83 -3.94 -12.02
N SER A 12 13.80 -3.72 -12.83
CA SER A 12 13.37 -2.37 -13.23
C SER A 12 12.39 -1.80 -12.19
N HIS A 13 12.59 -0.52 -11.81
CA HIS A 13 11.81 0.18 -10.78
C HIS A 13 10.93 1.25 -11.41
N ASN A 14 9.67 0.94 -11.64
CA ASN A 14 8.71 1.85 -12.25
C ASN A 14 7.48 2.15 -11.37
N SER A 15 7.49 1.70 -10.11
CA SER A 15 6.36 1.90 -9.19
C SER A 15 6.81 2.66 -7.94
N LEU A 16 6.20 3.81 -7.67
CA LEU A 16 6.48 4.64 -6.51
C LEU A 16 5.24 4.74 -5.62
N ARG A 17 5.42 4.47 -4.33
CA ARG A 17 4.42 4.79 -3.30
C ARG A 17 4.79 6.12 -2.67
N VAL A 18 3.83 7.02 -2.56
CA VAL A 18 4.00 8.36 -1.98
C VAL A 18 3.13 8.47 -0.74
N SER A 19 3.77 8.48 0.42
CA SER A 19 3.10 8.79 1.68
C SER A 19 2.89 10.30 1.79
N VAL A 20 1.66 10.73 2.01
CA VAL A 20 1.33 12.16 2.09
C VAL A 20 1.18 12.66 3.53
N THR A 21 1.09 11.74 4.48
CA THR A 21 0.96 12.04 5.92
C THR A 21 1.26 10.78 6.74
N ASP A 22 1.74 10.94 7.96
CA ASP A 22 1.86 9.88 8.96
C ASP A 22 0.63 9.79 9.87
N ARG A 23 -0.32 10.76 9.77
CA ARG A 23 -1.54 10.80 10.58
C ARG A 23 -2.59 9.84 10.05
N CYS A 24 -3.36 9.25 10.98
CA CYS A 24 -4.47 8.35 10.65
C CYS A 24 -5.64 8.61 11.61
N ASN A 25 -6.86 8.42 11.14
CA ASN A 25 -8.11 8.58 11.92
C ASN A 25 -8.55 7.28 12.63
N ILE A 26 -7.94 6.13 12.31
CA ILE A 26 -8.11 4.86 13.03
C ILE A 26 -6.79 4.41 13.69
N ARG A 27 -6.83 3.34 14.48
CA ARG A 27 -5.68 2.85 15.27
C ARG A 27 -5.57 1.34 15.16
N CYS A 28 -5.40 0.81 13.95
CA CYS A 28 -5.19 -0.63 13.75
C CYS A 28 -4.02 -1.11 14.60
N PHE A 29 -4.25 -2.13 15.43
CA PHE A 29 -3.29 -2.58 16.44
C PHE A 29 -1.96 -3.06 15.82
N TYR A 30 -2.03 -3.62 14.62
CA TYR A 30 -0.86 -4.10 13.86
C TYR A 30 -0.12 -2.99 13.09
N CYS A 31 -0.53 -1.73 13.20
CA CYS A 31 0.06 -0.60 12.48
C CYS A 31 0.47 0.53 13.42
N MET A 32 -0.43 0.96 14.32
CA MET A 32 -0.25 2.14 15.14
C MET A 32 -0.41 1.83 16.63
N PRO A 33 0.30 2.56 17.51
CA PRO A 33 0.03 2.48 18.94
C PRO A 33 -1.37 3.02 19.24
N GLU A 34 -1.97 2.55 20.32
CA GLU A 34 -3.30 2.99 20.74
C GLU A 34 -3.31 4.47 21.13
N ARG A 35 -2.28 4.90 21.85
CA ARG A 35 -2.12 6.26 22.37
C ARG A 35 -0.79 6.84 21.91
N ASP A 36 -0.75 8.16 21.80
CA ASP A 36 0.45 8.97 21.58
C ASP A 36 1.35 8.47 20.42
N PRO A 37 0.83 8.32 19.19
CA PRO A 37 1.68 8.02 18.06
C PRO A 37 2.70 9.16 17.86
N ALA A 38 3.95 8.78 17.65
CA ALA A 38 5.03 9.73 17.38
C ALA A 38 4.90 10.27 15.95
N TYR A 39 4.14 11.35 15.80
CA TYR A 39 3.98 12.03 14.51
C TYR A 39 5.13 12.97 14.21
N VAL A 40 5.49 13.03 12.95
CA VAL A 40 6.44 14.02 12.44
C VAL A 40 5.84 15.43 12.56
N ALA A 41 6.67 16.43 12.85
CA ALA A 41 6.24 17.82 12.91
C ALA A 41 5.66 18.25 11.53
N ARG A 42 4.59 19.05 11.55
CA ARG A 42 3.92 19.47 10.30
C ARG A 42 4.87 20.17 9.32
N ALA A 43 5.83 20.93 9.82
CA ALA A 43 6.83 21.62 9.00
C ALA A 43 7.80 20.66 8.30
N GLU A 44 7.90 19.42 8.75
CA GLU A 44 8.78 18.41 8.15
C GLU A 44 8.05 17.56 7.10
N ILE A 45 6.73 17.62 7.04
CA ILE A 45 5.93 16.94 5.99
C ILE A 45 6.15 17.67 4.66
N LEU A 46 6.37 16.91 3.59
CA LEU A 46 6.51 17.46 2.24
C LEU A 46 5.25 18.22 1.81
N SER A 47 5.42 19.37 1.17
CA SER A 47 4.33 20.08 0.50
C SER A 47 3.88 19.33 -0.76
N TYR A 48 2.75 19.72 -1.34
CA TYR A 48 2.28 19.12 -2.59
C TYR A 48 3.19 19.48 -3.77
N GLU A 49 3.77 20.67 -3.76
CA GLU A 49 4.76 21.13 -4.73
C GLU A 49 6.06 20.33 -4.64
N GLU A 50 6.53 20.04 -3.43
CA GLU A 50 7.72 19.20 -3.20
C GLU A 50 7.49 17.76 -3.71
N ILE A 51 6.29 17.21 -3.44
CA ILE A 51 5.89 15.88 -3.94
C ILE A 51 5.81 15.87 -5.47
N GLU A 52 5.13 16.88 -6.07
CA GLU A 52 4.98 17.00 -7.52
C GLU A 52 6.35 17.09 -8.20
N ARG A 53 7.25 17.94 -7.70
CA ARG A 53 8.62 18.07 -8.22
C ARG A 53 9.37 16.75 -8.18
N PHE A 54 9.36 16.07 -7.03
CA PHE A 54 10.03 14.78 -6.88
C PHE A 54 9.46 13.72 -7.83
N VAL A 55 8.13 13.64 -7.95
CA VAL A 55 7.47 12.67 -8.84
C VAL A 55 7.77 13.00 -10.30
N THR A 56 7.85 14.27 -10.69
CA THR A 56 8.25 14.68 -12.05
C THR A 56 9.64 14.19 -12.40
N VAL A 57 10.61 14.36 -11.50
CA VAL A 57 11.96 13.82 -11.68
C VAL A 57 11.93 12.28 -11.78
N ALA A 58 11.19 11.61 -10.89
CA ALA A 58 11.08 10.15 -10.90
C ALA A 58 10.42 9.63 -12.19
N ALA A 59 9.41 10.32 -12.72
CA ALA A 59 8.76 9.99 -13.99
C ALA A 59 9.76 10.11 -15.16
N GLY A 60 10.60 11.15 -15.19
CA GLY A 60 11.70 11.29 -16.13
C GLY A 60 12.73 10.14 -16.09
N LEU A 61 12.79 9.41 -14.98
CA LEU A 61 13.63 8.22 -14.79
C LEU A 61 12.90 6.89 -15.09
N GLY A 62 11.62 6.93 -15.50
CA GLY A 62 10.85 5.76 -15.90
C GLY A 62 9.89 5.23 -14.82
N VAL A 63 9.58 6.00 -13.77
CA VAL A 63 8.45 5.71 -12.89
C VAL A 63 7.15 6.02 -13.63
N THR A 64 6.29 5.02 -13.78
CA THR A 64 5.01 5.14 -14.52
C THR A 64 3.80 4.84 -13.63
N LYS A 65 4.03 4.23 -12.46
CA LYS A 65 2.95 3.81 -11.55
C LYS A 65 3.09 4.51 -10.20
N LEU A 66 2.07 5.25 -9.81
CA LEU A 66 1.99 5.93 -8.52
C LEU A 66 0.92 5.31 -7.63
N ARG A 67 1.23 5.24 -6.34
CA ARG A 67 0.25 4.94 -5.30
C ARG A 67 0.34 5.94 -4.18
N ILE A 68 -0.69 6.77 -4.06
CA ILE A 68 -0.83 7.68 -2.93
C ILE A 68 -1.23 6.84 -1.71
N THR A 69 -0.56 7.10 -0.61
CA THR A 69 -0.77 6.43 0.68
C THR A 69 -0.42 7.38 1.83
N GLY A 70 -0.25 6.85 3.03
CA GLY A 70 0.13 7.61 4.23
C GLY A 70 -0.07 6.76 5.47
N GLY A 71 -0.31 7.41 6.61
CA GLY A 71 -1.15 6.83 7.64
C GLY A 71 -2.54 6.65 7.04
N GLU A 72 -3.30 7.77 6.95
CA GLU A 72 -4.52 7.82 6.12
C GLU A 72 -4.47 9.06 5.22
N PRO A 73 -4.36 8.90 3.89
CA PRO A 73 -4.18 10.04 2.98
C PRO A 73 -5.37 11.00 2.99
N LEU A 74 -6.60 10.51 3.21
CA LEU A 74 -7.81 11.33 3.21
C LEU A 74 -7.92 12.31 4.40
N VAL A 75 -7.08 12.18 5.44
CA VAL A 75 -7.02 13.19 6.51
C VAL A 75 -6.19 14.42 6.12
N ARG A 76 -5.41 14.32 5.04
CA ARG A 76 -4.66 15.47 4.52
C ARG A 76 -5.60 16.35 3.68
N ARG A 77 -5.66 17.63 4.02
CA ARG A 77 -6.51 18.59 3.30
C ARG A 77 -6.13 18.70 1.84
N ASP A 78 -7.12 18.97 1.00
CA ASP A 78 -6.94 19.26 -0.43
C ASP A 78 -6.24 18.14 -1.22
N LEU A 79 -6.41 16.88 -0.79
CA LEU A 79 -5.83 15.73 -1.48
C LEU A 79 -6.24 15.64 -2.97
N PRO A 80 -7.48 15.98 -3.38
CA PRO A 80 -7.85 16.03 -4.80
C PRO A 80 -6.97 16.96 -5.64
N ASP A 81 -6.40 18.03 -5.04
CA ASP A 81 -5.46 18.91 -5.75
C ASP A 81 -4.15 18.19 -6.08
N LEU A 82 -3.58 17.47 -5.11
CA LEU A 82 -2.41 16.63 -5.37
C LEU A 82 -2.71 15.55 -6.42
N VAL A 83 -3.86 14.88 -6.34
CA VAL A 83 -4.27 13.87 -7.34
C VAL A 83 -4.25 14.47 -8.74
N ARG A 84 -4.83 15.67 -8.93
CA ARG A 84 -4.86 16.37 -10.21
C ARG A 84 -3.47 16.71 -10.74
N ARG A 85 -2.59 17.21 -9.87
CA ARG A 85 -1.20 17.52 -10.20
C ARG A 85 -0.45 16.26 -10.66
N LEU A 86 -0.53 15.19 -9.88
CA LEU A 86 0.16 13.94 -10.19
C LEU A 86 -0.38 13.24 -11.45
N ALA A 87 -1.70 13.31 -11.69
CA ALA A 87 -2.31 12.78 -12.90
C ALA A 87 -1.90 13.54 -14.17
N ALA A 88 -1.48 14.80 -14.06
CA ALA A 88 -1.03 15.63 -15.17
C ALA A 88 0.45 15.44 -15.53
N ILE A 89 1.24 14.73 -14.72
CA ILE A 89 2.68 14.52 -14.98
C ILE A 89 2.86 13.58 -16.18
N PRO A 90 3.58 14.02 -17.24
CA PRO A 90 3.85 13.16 -18.39
C PRO A 90 4.61 11.88 -17.98
N GLY A 91 4.16 10.74 -18.51
CA GLY A 91 4.75 9.43 -18.22
C GLY A 91 4.12 8.70 -17.03
N ILE A 92 3.27 9.33 -16.25
CA ILE A 92 2.46 8.62 -15.24
C ILE A 92 1.24 8.00 -15.94
N GLU A 93 1.19 6.66 -15.93
CA GLU A 93 0.17 5.85 -16.60
C GLU A 93 -0.85 5.26 -15.63
N ASP A 94 -0.45 5.07 -14.38
CA ASP A 94 -1.26 4.40 -13.34
C ASP A 94 -1.18 5.18 -12.02
N LEU A 95 -2.29 5.78 -11.62
CA LEU A 95 -2.44 6.47 -10.34
C LEU A 95 -3.50 5.78 -9.50
N ALA A 96 -3.11 5.34 -8.31
CA ALA A 96 -4.00 4.67 -7.36
C ALA A 96 -3.88 5.27 -5.96
N LEU A 97 -4.95 5.14 -5.18
CA LEU A 97 -5.00 5.52 -3.77
C LEU A 97 -5.14 4.26 -2.90
N THR A 98 -4.46 4.25 -1.74
CA THR A 98 -4.73 3.29 -0.66
C THR A 98 -5.26 4.05 0.54
N THR A 99 -6.42 3.65 1.07
CA THR A 99 -7.14 4.33 2.16
C THR A 99 -7.81 3.32 3.08
N ASN A 100 -8.09 3.72 4.32
CA ASN A 100 -8.95 2.96 5.23
C ASN A 100 -10.46 3.15 4.95
N GLY A 101 -10.82 4.03 4.03
CA GLY A 101 -12.19 4.21 3.55
C GLY A 101 -13.11 5.06 4.43
N VAL A 102 -12.76 5.40 5.66
CA VAL A 102 -13.64 6.12 6.61
C VAL A 102 -14.11 7.48 6.09
N LEU A 103 -13.25 8.20 5.34
CA LEU A 103 -13.58 9.52 4.78
C LEU A 103 -13.92 9.46 3.29
N LEU A 104 -14.07 8.27 2.74
CA LEU A 104 -14.16 8.08 1.30
C LEU A 104 -15.52 8.46 0.74
N GLU A 105 -16.62 8.22 1.50
CA GLU A 105 -17.97 8.60 1.07
C GLU A 105 -18.06 10.09 0.72
N ASP A 106 -17.47 10.94 1.57
CA ASP A 106 -17.49 12.39 1.39
C ASP A 106 -16.54 12.88 0.29
N GLN A 107 -15.40 12.19 0.09
CA GLN A 107 -14.31 12.68 -0.76
C GLN A 107 -14.22 11.99 -2.13
N ALA A 108 -14.87 10.84 -2.34
CA ALA A 108 -14.80 10.09 -3.58
C ALA A 108 -15.19 10.91 -4.82
N PRO A 109 -16.25 11.76 -4.81
CA PRO A 109 -16.59 12.57 -5.98
C PRO A 109 -15.47 13.51 -6.41
N ALA A 110 -14.84 14.23 -5.47
CA ALA A 110 -13.76 15.15 -5.76
C ALA A 110 -12.49 14.43 -6.25
N LEU A 111 -12.17 13.27 -5.68
CA LEU A 111 -11.05 12.43 -6.12
C LEU A 111 -11.27 11.89 -7.54
N TYR A 112 -12.50 11.46 -7.86
CA TYR A 112 -12.86 10.99 -9.20
C TYR A 112 -12.73 12.11 -10.24
N GLN A 113 -13.25 13.30 -9.93
CA GLN A 113 -13.12 14.50 -10.76
C GLN A 113 -11.66 14.93 -10.96
N ALA A 114 -10.81 14.72 -9.94
CA ALA A 114 -9.37 14.99 -10.02
C ALA A 114 -8.59 13.99 -10.90
N GLY A 115 -9.24 12.91 -11.38
CA GLY A 115 -8.63 11.93 -12.27
C GLY A 115 -8.29 10.59 -11.62
N LEU A 116 -8.56 10.39 -10.31
CA LEU A 116 -8.36 9.09 -9.68
C LEU A 116 -9.40 8.08 -10.19
N ARG A 117 -8.93 6.87 -10.56
CA ARG A 117 -9.81 5.79 -11.05
C ARG A 117 -9.66 4.49 -10.26
N ARG A 118 -8.49 4.29 -9.65
CA ARG A 118 -8.11 3.04 -8.98
C ARG A 118 -7.97 3.24 -7.49
N ILE A 119 -8.60 2.37 -6.72
CA ILE A 119 -8.59 2.51 -5.27
C ILE A 119 -8.39 1.15 -4.59
N ASN A 120 -7.59 1.16 -3.52
CA ASN A 120 -7.49 0.03 -2.60
C ASN A 120 -8.02 0.50 -1.24
N ILE A 121 -9.00 -0.22 -0.73
CA ILE A 121 -9.65 0.10 0.54
C ILE A 121 -9.25 -0.98 1.54
N HIS A 122 -8.81 -0.56 2.70
CA HIS A 122 -8.47 -1.47 3.79
C HIS A 122 -9.72 -1.85 4.56
N LEU A 123 -9.99 -3.16 4.67
CA LEU A 123 -11.10 -3.71 5.43
C LEU A 123 -10.79 -5.15 5.84
N ASP A 124 -10.58 -5.39 7.14
CA ASP A 124 -10.19 -6.70 7.67
C ASP A 124 -11.39 -7.60 8.01
N THR A 125 -12.56 -7.02 8.21
CA THR A 125 -13.76 -7.73 8.69
C THR A 125 -15.03 -6.98 8.31
N LEU A 126 -16.11 -7.73 8.15
CA LEU A 126 -17.49 -7.19 8.04
C LEU A 126 -18.24 -7.25 9.38
N ASP A 127 -17.62 -7.81 10.41
CA ASP A 127 -18.15 -7.88 11.76
C ASP A 127 -17.79 -6.61 12.56
N ARG A 128 -18.79 -5.90 13.06
CA ARG A 128 -18.61 -4.60 13.72
C ARG A 128 -17.78 -4.68 15.01
N GLU A 129 -17.99 -5.70 15.83
CA GLU A 129 -17.25 -5.83 17.08
C GLU A 129 -15.78 -6.13 16.80
N ARG A 130 -15.50 -6.97 15.81
CA ARG A 130 -14.16 -7.30 15.38
C ARG A 130 -13.49 -6.10 14.70
N PHE A 131 -14.24 -5.32 13.89
CA PHE A 131 -13.75 -4.08 13.32
C PHE A 131 -13.30 -3.10 14.42
N ILE A 132 -14.13 -2.87 15.46
CA ILE A 132 -13.78 -2.03 16.61
C ILE A 132 -12.53 -2.56 17.33
N ARG A 133 -12.45 -3.87 17.53
CA ARG A 133 -11.31 -4.50 18.19
C ARG A 133 -10.01 -4.33 17.41
N ILE A 134 -10.06 -4.41 16.07
CA ILE A 134 -8.91 -4.24 15.19
C ILE A 134 -8.52 -2.77 15.07
N THR A 135 -9.47 -1.89 14.78
CA THR A 135 -9.23 -0.49 14.41
C THR A 135 -9.31 0.49 15.59
N ARG A 136 -9.84 0.03 16.74
CA ARG A 136 -10.12 0.84 17.94
C ARG A 136 -11.04 2.03 17.66
N ARG A 137 -11.87 1.90 16.63
CA ARG A 137 -12.89 2.90 16.22
C ARG A 137 -14.11 2.18 15.67
N ASP A 138 -15.28 2.79 15.84
CA ASP A 138 -16.55 2.30 15.31
C ASP A 138 -16.93 3.04 14.02
N GLU A 139 -16.27 2.66 12.92
CA GLU A 139 -16.36 3.34 11.62
C GLU A 139 -16.72 2.39 10.46
N LEU A 140 -17.19 1.16 10.76
CA LEU A 140 -17.45 0.15 9.72
C LEU A 140 -18.48 0.65 8.70
N ASP A 141 -19.58 1.26 9.14
CA ASP A 141 -20.65 1.73 8.26
C ASP A 141 -20.13 2.80 7.28
N ARG A 142 -19.23 3.68 7.75
CA ARG A 142 -18.60 4.70 6.89
C ARG A 142 -17.67 4.08 5.84
N VAL A 143 -16.95 3.04 6.18
CA VAL A 143 -16.11 2.31 5.22
C VAL A 143 -16.98 1.67 4.14
N LEU A 144 -18.07 1.00 4.53
CA LEU A 144 -19.02 0.38 3.60
C LEU A 144 -19.72 1.43 2.71
N GLY A 145 -20.12 2.58 3.28
CA GLY A 145 -20.64 3.73 2.53
C GLY A 145 -19.63 4.26 1.50
N GLY A 146 -18.37 4.37 1.90
CA GLY A 146 -17.28 4.76 1.01
C GLY A 146 -17.05 3.79 -0.15
N ILE A 147 -17.14 2.48 0.09
CA ILE A 147 -17.07 1.45 -0.97
C ILE A 147 -18.25 1.61 -1.94
N ALA A 148 -19.47 1.78 -1.42
CA ALA A 148 -20.66 1.98 -2.24
C ALA A 148 -20.57 3.26 -3.10
N ALA A 149 -20.09 4.36 -2.53
CA ALA A 149 -19.86 5.62 -3.23
C ALA A 149 -18.85 5.44 -4.39
N CYS A 150 -17.74 4.77 -4.16
CA CYS A 150 -16.76 4.48 -5.21
C CYS A 150 -17.34 3.64 -6.34
N ARG A 151 -18.13 2.62 -6.03
CA ARG A 151 -18.79 1.79 -7.04
C ARG A 151 -19.75 2.60 -7.88
N SER A 152 -20.60 3.43 -7.26
CA SER A 152 -21.58 4.27 -7.97
C SER A 152 -20.93 5.32 -8.88
N LEU A 153 -19.73 5.79 -8.54
CA LEU A 153 -18.94 6.73 -9.34
C LEU A 153 -18.14 6.06 -10.47
N GLY A 154 -18.04 4.72 -10.50
CA GLY A 154 -17.31 4.00 -11.53
C GLY A 154 -15.80 3.91 -11.28
N PHE A 155 -15.34 3.92 -10.02
CA PHE A 155 -13.95 3.54 -9.73
C PHE A 155 -13.70 2.09 -10.15
N GLU A 156 -12.63 1.86 -10.93
CA GLU A 156 -12.26 0.52 -11.39
C GLU A 156 -10.74 0.42 -11.63
N PRO A 157 -10.08 -0.61 -11.08
CA PRO A 157 -10.61 -1.58 -10.12
C PRO A 157 -10.69 -1.03 -8.69
N ILE A 158 -11.70 -1.50 -7.94
CA ILE A 158 -11.75 -1.38 -6.49
C ILE A 158 -11.18 -2.67 -5.89
N LYS A 159 -10.19 -2.55 -5.01
CA LYS A 159 -9.58 -3.69 -4.33
C LYS A 159 -9.72 -3.54 -2.82
N ILE A 160 -10.08 -4.62 -2.15
CA ILE A 160 -10.15 -4.66 -0.69
C ILE A 160 -8.89 -5.33 -0.17
N ASN A 161 -8.17 -4.66 0.71
CA ASN A 161 -6.99 -5.22 1.37
C ASN A 161 -7.33 -5.60 2.80
N ALA A 162 -7.06 -6.84 3.19
CA ALA A 162 -7.26 -7.37 4.55
C ALA A 162 -5.94 -7.94 5.08
N VAL A 163 -5.55 -7.55 6.29
CA VAL A 163 -4.36 -8.11 6.97
C VAL A 163 -4.75 -9.41 7.67
N ALA A 164 -4.09 -10.50 7.29
CA ALA A 164 -4.38 -11.85 7.79
C ALA A 164 -3.58 -12.14 9.07
N VAL A 165 -4.20 -11.86 10.22
CA VAL A 165 -3.65 -12.14 11.56
C VAL A 165 -4.28 -13.42 12.11
N LYS A 166 -3.46 -14.45 12.35
CA LYS A 166 -3.90 -15.75 12.87
C LYS A 166 -4.45 -15.62 14.29
N GLY A 167 -5.52 -16.33 14.58
CA GLY A 167 -6.25 -16.25 15.86
C GLY A 167 -7.23 -15.08 15.94
N LEU A 168 -7.36 -14.28 14.87
CA LEU A 168 -8.25 -13.12 14.88
C LEU A 168 -9.18 -13.06 13.66
N VAL A 169 -8.66 -13.19 12.44
CA VAL A 169 -9.41 -12.90 11.21
C VAL A 169 -9.87 -14.15 10.44
N GLU A 170 -9.59 -15.36 10.91
CA GLU A 170 -10.05 -16.59 10.25
C GLU A 170 -11.56 -16.60 9.97
N PRO A 171 -12.43 -16.15 10.92
CA PRO A 171 -13.86 -16.09 10.67
C PRO A 171 -14.27 -15.11 9.56
N ASP A 172 -13.39 -14.16 9.19
CA ASP A 172 -13.68 -13.12 8.20
C ASP A 172 -13.25 -13.49 6.78
N ILE A 173 -12.39 -14.49 6.62
CA ILE A 173 -11.83 -14.92 5.33
C ILE A 173 -12.94 -15.19 4.31
N VAL A 174 -13.88 -16.07 4.66
CA VAL A 174 -14.98 -16.46 3.76
C VAL A 174 -15.98 -15.32 3.55
N PRO A 175 -16.45 -14.60 4.59
CA PRO A 175 -17.34 -13.46 4.42
C PRO A 175 -16.76 -12.35 3.53
N LEU A 176 -15.50 -11.97 3.73
CA LEU A 176 -14.84 -10.96 2.89
C LEU A 176 -14.69 -11.42 1.44
N ALA A 177 -14.28 -12.68 1.22
CA ALA A 177 -14.15 -13.24 -0.11
C ALA A 177 -15.50 -13.27 -0.85
N ARG A 178 -16.60 -13.65 -0.18
CA ARG A 178 -17.97 -13.62 -0.71
C ARG A 178 -18.38 -12.17 -1.03
N PHE A 179 -18.14 -11.24 -0.11
CA PHE A 179 -18.40 -9.81 -0.31
C PHE A 179 -17.71 -9.27 -1.57
N GLY A 180 -16.43 -9.63 -1.79
CA GLY A 180 -15.71 -9.25 -2.99
C GLY A 180 -16.35 -9.84 -4.26
N ARG A 181 -16.66 -11.13 -4.26
CA ARG A 181 -17.31 -11.84 -5.38
C ARG A 181 -18.65 -11.20 -5.77
N GLU A 182 -19.53 -11.01 -4.79
CA GLU A 182 -20.88 -10.46 -4.98
C GLU A 182 -20.88 -9.02 -5.48
N ASN A 183 -19.81 -8.29 -5.20
CA ASN A 183 -19.69 -6.87 -5.55
C ASN A 183 -18.71 -6.60 -6.70
N GLY A 184 -18.17 -7.64 -7.37
CA GLY A 184 -17.23 -7.48 -8.48
C GLY A 184 -15.87 -6.89 -8.07
N MET A 185 -15.47 -7.05 -6.80
CA MET A 185 -14.22 -6.53 -6.27
C MET A 185 -13.22 -7.66 -5.99
N GLU A 186 -11.93 -7.34 -6.08
CA GLU A 186 -10.84 -8.25 -5.68
C GLU A 186 -10.51 -8.04 -4.21
N VAL A 187 -10.67 -9.08 -3.39
CA VAL A 187 -10.16 -9.09 -2.01
C VAL A 187 -8.73 -9.59 -2.02
N ARG A 188 -7.85 -8.90 -1.31
CA ARG A 188 -6.43 -9.23 -1.15
C ARG A 188 -6.10 -9.48 0.30
N PHE A 189 -5.76 -10.71 0.62
CA PHE A 189 -5.26 -11.08 1.95
C PHE A 189 -3.76 -10.84 2.01
N ILE A 190 -3.32 -10.09 3.03
CA ILE A 190 -1.93 -9.69 3.25
C ILE A 190 -1.42 -10.37 4.51
N GLU A 191 -0.38 -11.18 4.41
CA GLU A 191 0.27 -11.77 5.58
C GLU A 191 0.79 -10.69 6.53
N PHE A 192 0.54 -10.87 7.82
CA PHE A 192 0.97 -9.94 8.86
C PHE A 192 2.50 -9.82 8.90
N MET A 193 3.01 -8.60 8.86
CA MET A 193 4.44 -8.28 8.77
C MET A 193 4.94 -7.58 10.03
N PRO A 194 6.24 -7.72 10.40
CA PRO A 194 6.84 -7.07 11.56
C PRO A 194 7.08 -5.56 11.33
N LEU A 195 6.01 -4.81 11.23
CA LEU A 195 5.98 -3.35 10.97
C LEU A 195 5.01 -2.64 11.92
N ASP A 196 4.57 -3.34 12.96
CA ASP A 196 3.75 -2.78 14.01
C ASP A 196 4.58 -1.87 14.93
N ALA A 197 3.92 -0.86 15.51
CA ALA A 197 4.60 0.11 16.38
C ALA A 197 4.87 -0.40 17.81
N GLN A 198 4.37 -1.57 18.17
CA GLN A 198 4.41 -2.10 19.55
C GLN A 198 5.27 -3.36 19.68
N GLY A 199 5.82 -3.87 18.57
CA GLY A 199 6.64 -5.10 18.56
C GLY A 199 5.83 -6.36 18.90
N ILE A 200 4.55 -6.38 18.55
CA ILE A 200 3.64 -7.50 18.82
C ILE A 200 3.71 -8.61 17.77
N TRP A 201 4.40 -8.35 16.66
CA TRP A 201 4.50 -9.34 15.61
C TRP A 201 5.22 -10.59 16.08
N ASP A 202 4.60 -11.73 15.81
CA ASP A 202 5.19 -13.05 15.97
C ASP A 202 4.91 -13.86 14.69
N ARG A 203 5.84 -14.72 14.31
CA ARG A 203 5.68 -15.61 13.16
C ARG A 203 4.46 -16.54 13.32
N ALA A 204 4.15 -16.96 14.54
CA ALA A 204 2.99 -17.79 14.83
C ALA A 204 1.64 -17.06 14.60
N SER A 205 1.65 -15.73 14.61
CA SER A 205 0.47 -14.91 14.32
C SER A 205 0.24 -14.66 12.83
N VAL A 206 1.08 -15.20 11.95
CA VAL A 206 0.91 -15.09 10.50
C VAL A 206 -0.07 -16.18 10.02
N LEU A 207 -1.22 -15.75 9.50
CA LEU A 207 -2.12 -16.62 8.75
C LEU A 207 -1.64 -16.63 7.30
N THR A 208 -1.12 -17.77 6.84
CA THR A 208 -0.43 -17.87 5.55
C THR A 208 -1.38 -17.88 4.37
N ALA A 209 -0.90 -17.43 3.21
CA ALA A 209 -1.65 -17.51 1.95
C ALA A 209 -2.12 -18.93 1.64
N GLY A 210 -1.31 -19.96 1.95
CA GLY A 210 -1.67 -21.37 1.75
C GLY A 210 -2.89 -21.78 2.57
N GLU A 211 -2.91 -21.45 3.89
CA GLU A 211 -4.04 -21.74 4.78
C GLU A 211 -5.33 -21.05 4.29
N ILE A 212 -5.22 -19.82 3.78
CA ILE A 212 -6.37 -19.08 3.25
C ILE A 212 -6.86 -19.69 1.93
N VAL A 213 -5.95 -20.07 1.03
CA VAL A 213 -6.30 -20.75 -0.23
C VAL A 213 -7.06 -22.05 0.03
N GLU A 214 -6.59 -22.88 0.98
CA GLU A 214 -7.27 -24.11 1.38
C GLU A 214 -8.68 -23.83 1.93
N THR A 215 -8.81 -22.83 2.79
CA THR A 215 -10.09 -22.44 3.38
C THR A 215 -11.07 -21.97 2.31
N LEU A 216 -10.67 -21.06 1.42
CA LEU A 216 -11.55 -20.53 0.38
C LEU A 216 -11.89 -21.61 -0.67
N SER A 217 -10.95 -22.49 -1.00
CA SER A 217 -11.19 -23.60 -1.94
C SER A 217 -12.21 -24.59 -1.41
N ARG A 218 -12.23 -24.85 -0.11
CA ARG A 218 -13.18 -25.73 0.56
C ARG A 218 -14.56 -25.10 0.75
N GLU A 219 -14.60 -23.82 1.16
CA GLU A 219 -15.84 -23.17 1.62
C GLU A 219 -16.59 -22.41 0.50
N ILE A 220 -15.93 -22.10 -0.62
CA ILE A 220 -16.53 -21.35 -1.73
C ILE A 220 -16.43 -22.15 -3.03
N ALA A 221 -15.24 -22.22 -3.62
CA ALA A 221 -14.95 -22.97 -4.84
C ALA A 221 -13.44 -23.15 -4.99
N PRO A 222 -12.95 -24.18 -5.67
CA PRO A 222 -11.51 -24.36 -5.93
C PRO A 222 -10.88 -23.12 -6.54
N LEU A 223 -9.69 -22.77 -6.06
CA LEU A 223 -8.92 -21.63 -6.53
C LEU A 223 -7.86 -22.07 -7.55
N VAL A 224 -7.78 -21.35 -8.67
CA VAL A 224 -6.80 -21.55 -9.74
C VAL A 224 -5.94 -20.31 -9.90
N GLU A 225 -4.63 -20.47 -9.81
CA GLU A 225 -3.68 -19.36 -9.95
C GLU A 225 -3.73 -18.78 -11.38
N ILE A 226 -3.83 -17.44 -11.48
CA ILE A 226 -3.82 -16.70 -12.74
C ILE A 226 -2.36 -16.44 -13.14
N ARG A 227 -1.84 -17.21 -14.11
CA ARG A 227 -0.42 -17.17 -14.50
C ARG A 227 -0.02 -15.96 -15.34
N ASP A 228 -0.97 -15.33 -16.02
CA ASP A 228 -0.73 -14.16 -16.89
C ASP A 228 -0.76 -12.82 -16.13
N ALA A 229 -0.79 -12.86 -14.80
CA ALA A 229 -0.69 -11.65 -13.97
C ALA A 229 0.70 -11.01 -14.06
N ASP A 230 0.78 -9.68 -13.84
CA ASP A 230 2.08 -8.97 -13.81
C ASP A 230 2.99 -9.60 -12.72
N PRO A 231 4.12 -10.23 -13.08
CA PRO A 231 4.99 -10.92 -12.12
C PRO A 231 5.62 -9.96 -11.09
N ARG A 232 5.54 -8.65 -11.33
CA ARG A 232 6.00 -7.59 -10.41
C ARG A 232 4.92 -7.17 -9.42
N ALA A 233 3.68 -7.61 -9.62
CA ALA A 233 2.59 -7.36 -8.69
C ALA A 233 2.90 -8.00 -7.32
N PRO A 234 2.56 -7.34 -6.18
CA PRO A 234 2.78 -7.92 -4.87
C PRO A 234 1.84 -9.09 -4.55
N ALA A 235 0.69 -9.14 -5.21
CA ALA A 235 -0.30 -10.18 -5.01
C ALA A 235 -0.19 -11.25 -6.09
N THR A 236 -0.19 -12.53 -5.68
CA THR A 236 -0.53 -13.64 -6.54
C THR A 236 -2.04 -13.69 -6.67
N GLU A 237 -2.57 -13.62 -7.89
CA GLU A 237 -4.01 -13.58 -8.15
C GLU A 237 -4.54 -14.99 -8.48
N TYR A 238 -5.72 -15.31 -7.94
CA TYR A 238 -6.44 -16.55 -8.18
C TYR A 238 -7.85 -16.26 -8.67
N GLY A 239 -8.31 -17.01 -9.65
CA GLY A 239 -9.71 -17.11 -10.06
C GLY A 239 -10.40 -18.27 -9.36
N TYR A 240 -11.69 -18.14 -9.10
CA TYR A 240 -12.49 -19.28 -8.67
C TYR A 240 -12.83 -20.17 -9.87
N ALA A 241 -12.82 -21.49 -9.68
CA ALA A 241 -13.05 -22.46 -10.76
C ALA A 241 -14.46 -22.36 -11.38
N ASP A 242 -15.42 -21.76 -10.69
CA ASP A 242 -16.75 -21.44 -11.20
C ASP A 242 -16.78 -20.18 -12.10
N GLY A 243 -15.64 -19.53 -12.31
CA GLY A 243 -15.49 -18.35 -13.17
C GLY A 243 -15.96 -17.04 -12.53
N ILE A 244 -16.42 -17.05 -11.27
CA ILE A 244 -17.01 -15.87 -10.63
C ILE A 244 -16.01 -15.22 -9.65
N GLY A 245 -15.45 -14.07 -10.01
CA GLY A 245 -14.60 -13.24 -9.14
C GLY A 245 -13.15 -13.71 -9.02
N ARG A 246 -12.38 -12.92 -8.29
CA ARG A 246 -10.95 -13.12 -8.06
C ARG A 246 -10.60 -12.84 -6.60
N VAL A 247 -9.50 -13.44 -6.16
CA VAL A 247 -8.89 -13.18 -4.85
C VAL A 247 -7.38 -13.09 -5.03
N GLY A 248 -6.73 -12.24 -4.24
CA GLY A 248 -5.27 -12.07 -4.28
C GLY A 248 -4.63 -12.39 -2.94
N PHE A 249 -3.37 -12.82 -2.97
CA PHE A 249 -2.60 -13.11 -1.76
C PHE A 249 -1.26 -12.39 -1.81
N ILE A 250 -0.98 -11.58 -0.78
CA ILE A 250 0.31 -10.91 -0.61
C ILE A 250 1.10 -11.67 0.44
N ALA A 251 1.75 -12.75 0.00
CA ALA A 251 2.50 -13.69 0.83
C ALA A 251 3.89 -13.14 1.17
N SER A 252 3.93 -12.02 1.91
CA SER A 252 5.17 -11.31 2.21
C SER A 252 6.12 -12.09 3.14
N VAL A 253 5.58 -13.01 3.93
CA VAL A 253 6.31 -13.80 4.94
C VAL A 253 6.54 -15.23 4.47
N SER A 254 5.48 -15.94 4.04
CA SER A 254 5.60 -17.36 3.66
C SER A 254 6.25 -17.55 2.29
N ARG A 255 5.99 -16.64 1.33
CA ARG A 255 6.51 -16.69 -0.03
C ARG A 255 6.90 -15.30 -0.52
N PRO A 256 8.03 -14.71 -0.04
CA PRO A 256 8.46 -13.37 -0.44
C PRO A 256 8.65 -13.24 -1.96
N PHE A 257 8.14 -12.13 -2.52
CA PHE A 257 8.16 -11.82 -3.96
C PHE A 257 9.24 -10.77 -4.31
N CYS A 258 10.36 -10.77 -3.59
CA CYS A 258 11.44 -9.78 -3.72
C CYS A 258 12.13 -9.82 -5.08
N LEU A 259 12.25 -10.99 -5.70
CA LEU A 259 12.95 -11.19 -6.97
C LEU A 259 12.40 -10.34 -8.13
N ASN A 260 11.10 -10.00 -8.10
CA ASN A 260 10.44 -9.18 -9.12
C ASN A 260 10.02 -7.80 -8.61
N CYS A 261 10.48 -7.40 -7.42
CA CYS A 261 10.01 -6.18 -6.77
C CYS A 261 10.49 -4.92 -7.51
N ASN A 262 9.55 -4.12 -8.02
CA ASN A 262 9.78 -2.89 -8.76
C ASN A 262 9.47 -1.60 -7.97
N ARG A 263 9.30 -1.70 -6.63
CA ARG A 263 8.72 -0.62 -5.81
C ARG A 263 9.78 0.24 -5.14
N LEU A 264 9.49 1.54 -5.11
CA LEU A 264 10.11 2.56 -4.28
C LEU A 264 9.07 3.18 -3.36
N ARG A 265 9.51 3.86 -2.30
CA ARG A 265 8.64 4.56 -1.35
C ARG A 265 9.22 5.92 -1.00
N LEU A 266 8.39 6.94 -1.05
CA LEU A 266 8.65 8.26 -0.50
C LEU A 266 7.81 8.41 0.76
N THR A 267 8.43 8.62 1.91
CA THR A 267 7.74 8.87 3.18
C THR A 267 7.18 10.29 3.24
N ALA A 268 6.23 10.54 4.13
CA ALA A 268 5.61 11.85 4.26
C ALA A 268 6.61 12.96 4.66
N ASP A 269 7.65 12.60 5.40
CA ASP A 269 8.74 13.47 5.83
C ASP A 269 9.91 13.51 4.83
N GLY A 270 9.72 12.99 3.61
CA GLY A 270 10.63 13.15 2.48
C GLY A 270 11.86 12.25 2.50
N HIS A 271 11.75 11.03 3.04
CA HIS A 271 12.78 10.01 2.91
C HIS A 271 12.43 9.01 1.82
N LEU A 272 13.37 8.76 0.92
CA LEU A 272 13.23 7.75 -0.13
C LEU A 272 13.75 6.40 0.37
N ARG A 273 12.94 5.36 0.21
CA ARG A 273 13.23 3.98 0.62
C ARG A 273 13.14 3.04 -0.58
N TYR A 274 14.11 2.17 -0.75
CA TYR A 274 14.11 1.14 -1.80
C TYR A 274 13.29 -0.11 -1.41
N CYS A 275 13.02 -0.31 -0.12
CA CYS A 275 12.26 -1.45 0.41
C CYS A 275 11.40 -1.00 1.60
N LEU A 276 10.31 -1.72 1.86
CA LEU A 276 9.50 -1.56 3.07
C LEU A 276 10.33 -1.85 4.34
N PHE A 277 11.23 -2.82 4.26
CA PHE A 277 12.11 -3.25 5.34
C PHE A 277 13.51 -2.59 5.29
N ALA A 278 13.72 -1.58 4.45
CA ALA A 278 15.01 -0.88 4.43
C ALA A 278 15.30 -0.25 5.80
N ILE A 279 16.54 -0.36 6.26
CA ILE A 279 17.03 0.28 7.47
C ILE A 279 17.53 1.69 7.14
N GLU A 280 18.23 1.81 6.00
CA GLU A 280 18.75 3.08 5.50
C GLU A 280 17.73 3.79 4.62
N GLU A 281 17.77 5.11 4.66
CA GLU A 281 16.87 6.03 3.94
C GLU A 281 17.68 7.16 3.30
N THR A 282 17.23 7.67 2.17
CA THR A 282 17.82 8.84 1.51
C THR A 282 16.97 10.06 1.82
N ASP A 283 17.54 11.09 2.47
CA ASP A 283 16.84 12.35 2.78
C ASP A 283 16.68 13.19 1.50
N VAL A 284 15.53 13.06 0.85
CA VAL A 284 15.17 13.82 -0.35
C VAL A 284 14.63 15.20 0.04
N ARG A 285 14.05 15.36 1.22
CA ARG A 285 13.55 16.64 1.72
C ARG A 285 14.69 17.66 1.83
N ALA A 286 15.83 17.22 2.36
CA ALA A 286 17.01 18.11 2.44
C ALA A 286 17.46 18.59 1.05
N LEU A 287 17.42 17.74 0.02
CA LEU A 287 17.72 18.11 -1.35
C LEU A 287 16.70 19.11 -1.90
N LEU A 288 15.40 18.82 -1.77
CA LEU A 288 14.31 19.66 -2.26
C LEU A 288 14.35 21.07 -1.65
N ARG A 289 14.58 21.16 -0.35
CA ARG A 289 14.59 22.43 0.41
C ARG A 289 15.93 23.15 0.37
N GLY A 290 17.02 22.42 0.13
CA GLY A 290 18.37 22.96 -0.04
C GLY A 290 18.63 23.58 -1.42
N GLY A 291 17.64 23.57 -2.32
CA GLY A 291 17.76 24.15 -3.65
C GLY A 291 18.51 23.26 -4.66
N ALA A 292 18.60 21.95 -4.39
CA ALA A 292 19.21 20.99 -5.31
C ALA A 292 18.55 21.04 -6.69
N LEU A 293 19.35 20.83 -7.74
CA LEU A 293 18.87 20.73 -9.12
C LEU A 293 18.17 19.37 -9.31
N ASP A 294 17.33 19.28 -10.34
CA ASP A 294 16.60 18.04 -10.65
C ASP A 294 17.54 16.86 -10.96
N ASP A 295 18.72 17.14 -11.56
CA ASP A 295 19.76 16.13 -11.80
C ASP A 295 20.34 15.56 -10.49
N GLU A 296 20.47 16.36 -9.44
CA GLU A 296 20.97 15.92 -8.13
C GLU A 296 19.92 15.03 -7.45
N ILE A 297 18.63 15.39 -7.55
CA ILE A 297 17.51 14.53 -7.09
C ILE A 297 17.50 13.23 -7.90
N ALA A 298 17.68 13.29 -9.20
CA ALA A 298 17.74 12.11 -10.06
C ALA A 298 18.91 11.17 -9.68
N GLN A 299 20.07 11.71 -9.34
CA GLN A 299 21.23 10.95 -8.87
C GLN A 299 20.92 10.27 -7.53
N ALA A 300 20.29 10.97 -6.58
CA ALA A 300 19.87 10.40 -5.30
C ALA A 300 18.88 9.24 -5.48
N ILE A 301 17.91 9.37 -6.40
CA ILE A 301 16.98 8.28 -6.75
C ILE A 301 17.73 7.07 -7.31
N ARG A 302 18.67 7.28 -8.25
CA ARG A 302 19.49 6.21 -8.84
C ARG A 302 20.35 5.51 -7.78
N ALA A 303 20.98 6.27 -6.89
CA ALA A 303 21.80 5.73 -5.81
C ALA A 303 20.97 4.87 -4.85
N THR A 304 19.77 5.35 -4.48
CA THR A 304 18.83 4.59 -3.64
C THR A 304 18.40 3.28 -4.31
N VAL A 305 18.13 3.30 -5.62
CA VAL A 305 17.78 2.09 -6.37
C VAL A 305 18.95 1.12 -6.43
N HIS A 306 20.15 1.63 -6.64
CA HIS A 306 21.37 0.81 -6.69
C HIS A 306 21.68 0.11 -5.37
N ALA A 307 21.37 0.76 -4.24
CA ALA A 307 21.54 0.21 -2.89
C ALA A 307 20.48 -0.84 -2.49
N LYS A 308 19.50 -1.13 -3.37
CA LYS A 308 18.42 -2.05 -3.04
C LYS A 308 18.91 -3.47 -2.84
N TRP A 309 18.48 -4.09 -1.75
CA TRP A 309 18.78 -5.48 -1.42
C TRP A 309 18.09 -6.47 -2.36
N GLU A 310 18.66 -7.67 -2.49
CA GLU A 310 18.04 -8.77 -3.22
C GLU A 310 16.67 -9.14 -2.62
N GLY A 311 16.62 -9.28 -1.28
CA GLY A 311 15.40 -9.57 -0.53
C GLY A 311 15.46 -9.00 0.89
N HIS A 312 14.33 -9.02 1.59
CA HIS A 312 14.22 -8.47 2.95
C HIS A 312 14.57 -9.47 4.06
N GLU A 313 15.00 -10.66 3.71
CA GLU A 313 15.53 -11.70 4.63
C GLU A 313 14.64 -12.07 5.84
N ILE A 314 13.33 -11.79 5.80
CA ILE A 314 12.40 -12.05 6.92
C ILE A 314 12.40 -13.51 7.39
N ASN A 315 12.85 -14.42 6.53
CA ASN A 315 12.95 -15.86 6.80
C ASN A 315 14.36 -16.30 7.23
N SER A 316 15.28 -15.37 7.48
CA SER A 316 16.65 -15.66 7.91
C SER A 316 16.93 -15.12 9.31
N ALA A 317 17.97 -15.68 9.95
CA ALA A 317 18.45 -15.20 11.24
C ALA A 317 19.06 -13.77 11.17
N ARG A 318 19.31 -13.25 9.96
CA ARG A 318 19.86 -11.91 9.73
C ARG A 318 18.79 -10.83 9.64
N PHE A 319 17.51 -11.20 9.69
CA PHE A 319 16.44 -10.24 9.60
C PHE A 319 16.48 -9.24 10.77
N VAL A 320 16.46 -7.96 10.42
CA VAL A 320 16.31 -6.85 11.35
C VAL A 320 15.07 -6.08 10.96
N ALA A 321 14.12 -5.96 11.88
CA ALA A 321 12.92 -5.15 11.65
C ALA A 321 13.31 -3.67 11.50
N PRO A 322 12.70 -2.93 10.55
CA PRO A 322 12.99 -1.52 10.41
C PRO A 322 12.54 -0.73 11.65
N PRO A 323 13.23 0.36 12.00
CA PRO A 323 12.88 1.18 13.16
C PRO A 323 11.57 1.96 12.98
N ARG A 324 11.13 2.14 11.75
CA ARG A 324 9.88 2.85 11.44
C ARG A 324 8.70 1.88 11.34
N PRO A 325 7.58 2.15 12.04
CA PRO A 325 6.35 1.40 11.87
C PRO A 325 5.63 1.77 10.55
N MET A 326 4.67 0.92 10.16
CA MET A 326 3.98 1.03 8.87
C MET A 326 3.37 2.41 8.61
N TYR A 327 2.72 3.04 9.60
CA TYR A 327 2.05 4.33 9.41
C TYR A 327 3.01 5.48 9.10
N SER A 328 4.27 5.40 9.52
CA SER A 328 5.29 6.42 9.24
C SER A 328 6.03 6.18 7.92
N ILE A 329 5.98 4.94 7.39
CA ILE A 329 6.57 4.60 6.09
C ILE A 329 5.56 4.87 4.96
N GLY A 330 4.29 4.62 5.21
CA GLY A 330 3.23 4.63 4.23
C GLY A 330 2.95 3.25 3.63
N GLY A 331 1.88 2.64 4.07
CA GLY A 331 1.45 1.28 3.75
C GLY A 331 0.72 1.07 2.44
#